data_f69085f9f4b51b921df588f20b420ab5
#
_entry.id   f69085f9f4b51b921df588f20b420ab5
#
_cell.length_a   1.000
_cell.length_b   1.000
_cell.length_c   1.000
_cell.angle_alpha   90.00
_cell.angle_beta   90.00
_cell.angle_gamma   90.00
#
_symmetry.space_group_name_H-M   'P 1'
#
loop_
_entity.id
_entity.type
_entity.pdbx_description
1 polymer ?
#
loop_
_entity_poly.entity_id
_entity_poly.type
_entity_poly.pdbx_seq_one_letter_code
_entity_poly.pdbx_strand_id
1 'polypeptide(L)'
;MGSKGHILWADDEIEMLKPHILYLENKGYEVTPVKTGEDAIHFCDEQNIDLVLLDEMMTGLDGLTTLKNIKDKHSTLPVIMITKNEEEWLMEEAIAAQITNYLTKPVNPSQILIACKNVLESRKIQSDRVAKDYLQSFQKIAENIEDAQSIDDWYGIMDDLTDWSVKFDNLGDQGLGQLLDEQWKEANQQFTKFI
;
A
#
# COMPACT_ATOMS: atom_id res chain seq x y z
N MET A 1 17.60 14.02 1.46
CA MET A 1 16.44 13.75 0.56
C MET A 1 15.88 12.41 1.03
N GLY A 2 14.58 12.31 1.30
CA GLY A 2 13.98 11.02 1.69
C GLY A 2 14.03 10.00 0.56
N SER A 3 13.96 8.70 0.88
CA SER A 3 13.84 7.61 -0.08
C SER A 3 12.59 7.79 -0.94
N LYS A 4 12.65 7.37 -2.21
CA LYS A 4 11.49 7.34 -3.13
C LYS A 4 10.55 6.17 -2.86
N GLY A 5 10.98 5.23 -2.02
CA GLY A 5 10.27 4.03 -1.61
C GLY A 5 11.24 2.93 -1.23
N HIS A 6 10.79 2.03 -0.36
CA HIS A 6 11.53 0.88 0.12
C HIS A 6 11.08 -0.38 -0.64
N ILE A 7 12.00 -0.99 -1.35
CA ILE A 7 11.79 -2.18 -2.18
C ILE A 7 12.40 -3.39 -1.50
N LEU A 8 11.61 -4.41 -1.21
CA LEU A 8 12.10 -5.72 -0.82
C LEU A 8 12.30 -6.56 -2.07
N TRP A 9 13.49 -7.14 -2.27
CA TRP A 9 13.77 -7.99 -3.42
C TRP A 9 14.17 -9.39 -3.00
N ALA A 10 13.29 -10.36 -3.27
CA ALA A 10 13.49 -11.78 -2.98
C ALA A 10 13.88 -12.54 -4.26
N ASP A 11 15.07 -13.13 -4.26
CA ASP A 11 15.61 -13.95 -5.37
C ASP A 11 16.76 -14.79 -4.80
N ASP A 12 16.78 -16.10 -4.98
CA ASP A 12 17.81 -16.97 -4.42
C ASP A 12 19.20 -16.74 -5.07
N GLU A 13 19.24 -16.14 -6.25
CA GLU A 13 20.44 -15.65 -6.93
C GLU A 13 20.70 -14.15 -6.70
N ILE A 14 20.14 -13.52 -5.67
CA ILE A 14 20.19 -12.06 -5.42
C ILE A 14 21.61 -11.47 -5.42
N GLU A 15 22.62 -12.26 -5.07
CA GLU A 15 24.01 -11.84 -5.11
C GLU A 15 24.49 -11.49 -6.53
N MET A 16 23.92 -12.13 -7.54
CA MET A 16 24.18 -11.87 -8.96
C MET A 16 23.52 -10.56 -9.41
N LEU A 17 22.50 -10.10 -8.68
CA LEU A 17 21.69 -8.93 -9.00
C LEU A 17 22.21 -7.63 -8.35
N LYS A 18 23.35 -7.66 -7.68
CA LYS A 18 23.99 -6.47 -7.07
C LYS A 18 24.06 -5.24 -8.00
N PRO A 19 24.43 -5.38 -9.31
CA PRO A 19 24.41 -4.23 -10.22
C PRO A 19 23.02 -3.62 -10.40
N HIS A 20 21.96 -4.43 -10.38
CA HIS A 20 20.58 -3.97 -10.49
C HIS A 20 20.14 -3.24 -9.21
N ILE A 21 20.50 -3.78 -8.04
CA ILE A 21 20.25 -3.17 -6.75
C ILE A 21 20.91 -1.79 -6.69
N LEU A 22 22.21 -1.72 -6.94
CA LEU A 22 22.96 -0.44 -6.99
C LEU A 22 22.35 0.55 -7.97
N TYR A 23 21.83 0.09 -9.11
CA TYR A 23 21.16 0.95 -10.06
C TYR A 23 19.89 1.58 -9.48
N LEU A 24 19.05 0.81 -8.76
CA LEU A 24 17.85 1.31 -8.09
C LEU A 24 18.20 2.27 -6.95
N GLU A 25 19.20 1.93 -6.12
CA GLU A 25 19.69 2.78 -5.04
C GLU A 25 20.19 4.13 -5.56
N ASN A 26 20.95 4.14 -6.67
CA ASN A 26 21.40 5.37 -7.34
C ASN A 26 20.23 6.21 -7.91
N LYS A 27 19.05 5.63 -8.07
CA LYS A 27 17.80 6.33 -8.45
C LYS A 27 17.02 6.84 -7.25
N GLY A 28 17.49 6.56 -6.02
CA GLY A 28 16.92 7.06 -4.77
C GLY A 28 15.93 6.12 -4.09
N TYR A 29 15.89 4.85 -4.48
CA TYR A 29 15.15 3.82 -3.77
C TYR A 29 16.02 3.20 -2.67
N GLU A 30 15.40 2.72 -1.61
CA GLU A 30 16.01 1.82 -0.66
C GLU A 30 15.72 0.39 -1.09
N VAL A 31 16.71 -0.52 -1.08
CA VAL A 31 16.51 -1.91 -1.52
C VAL A 31 17.01 -2.86 -0.45
N THR A 32 16.13 -3.72 0.05
CA THR A 32 16.48 -4.82 0.96
C THR A 32 16.50 -6.13 0.18
N PRO A 33 17.68 -6.71 -0.10
CA PRO A 33 17.81 -7.99 -0.77
C PRO A 33 17.63 -9.14 0.22
N VAL A 34 16.84 -10.15 -0.16
CA VAL A 34 16.67 -11.41 0.60
C VAL A 34 16.77 -12.61 -0.34
N LYS A 35 17.14 -13.78 0.21
CA LYS A 35 17.40 -14.98 -0.59
C LYS A 35 16.25 -15.98 -0.60
N THR A 36 15.34 -15.87 0.36
CA THR A 36 14.29 -16.86 0.58
C THR A 36 12.91 -16.23 0.70
N GLY A 37 11.87 -17.00 0.42
CA GLY A 37 10.50 -16.57 0.62
C GLY A 37 10.16 -16.33 2.09
N GLU A 38 10.74 -17.13 2.98
CA GLU A 38 10.58 -17.00 4.43
C GLU A 38 11.14 -15.66 4.94
N ASP A 39 12.34 -15.27 4.48
CA ASP A 39 12.91 -13.97 4.81
C ASP A 39 12.04 -12.84 4.25
N ALA A 40 11.50 -13.00 3.02
CA ALA A 40 10.65 -11.97 2.43
C ALA A 40 9.38 -11.74 3.25
N ILE A 41 8.72 -12.80 3.71
CA ILE A 41 7.54 -12.70 4.58
C ILE A 41 7.91 -12.01 5.91
N HIS A 42 9.02 -12.45 6.53
CA HIS A 42 9.49 -11.89 7.79
C HIS A 42 9.78 -10.39 7.68
N PHE A 43 10.49 -9.95 6.64
CA PHE A 43 10.78 -8.53 6.43
C PHE A 43 9.53 -7.69 6.14
N CYS A 44 8.53 -8.24 5.45
CA CYS A 44 7.24 -7.57 5.27
C CYS A 44 6.51 -7.36 6.60
N ASP A 45 6.66 -8.29 7.57
CA ASP A 45 6.03 -8.17 8.88
C ASP A 45 6.76 -7.17 9.80
N GLU A 46 8.08 -6.96 9.63
CA GLU A 46 8.89 -6.14 10.53
C GLU A 46 9.19 -4.73 10.02
N GLN A 47 9.12 -4.51 8.71
CA GLN A 47 9.54 -3.26 8.09
C GLN A 47 8.45 -2.69 7.20
N ASN A 48 8.46 -1.36 7.06
CA ASN A 48 7.59 -0.67 6.11
C ASN A 48 8.13 -0.86 4.69
N ILE A 49 7.60 -1.83 3.98
CA ILE A 49 7.92 -2.12 2.59
C ILE A 49 6.87 -1.48 1.68
N ASP A 50 7.32 -0.74 0.67
CA ASP A 50 6.45 -0.09 -0.31
C ASP A 50 6.16 -0.96 -1.53
N LEU A 51 7.07 -1.88 -1.86
CA LEU A 51 6.99 -2.76 -3.04
C LEU A 51 7.83 -4.02 -2.82
N VAL A 52 7.32 -5.17 -3.25
CA VAL A 52 8.07 -6.42 -3.31
C VAL A 52 8.39 -6.77 -4.76
N LEU A 53 9.68 -7.04 -5.05
CA LEU A 53 10.12 -7.77 -6.24
C LEU A 53 10.33 -9.21 -5.82
N LEU A 54 9.64 -10.14 -6.45
CA LEU A 54 9.59 -11.53 -6.03
C LEU A 54 9.90 -12.47 -7.19
N ASP A 55 11.00 -13.20 -7.08
CA ASP A 55 11.29 -14.28 -8.03
C ASP A 55 10.28 -15.41 -7.86
N GLU A 56 9.82 -15.95 -8.97
CA GLU A 56 8.92 -17.11 -9.00
C GLU A 56 9.60 -18.37 -8.50
N MET A 57 10.83 -18.61 -8.95
CA MET A 57 11.56 -19.85 -8.75
C MET A 57 12.64 -19.66 -7.70
N MET A 58 12.33 -19.86 -6.44
CA MET A 58 13.27 -19.81 -5.33
C MET A 58 13.44 -21.16 -4.65
N THR A 59 14.61 -21.38 -4.08
CA THR A 59 14.89 -22.57 -3.26
C THR A 59 14.13 -22.46 -1.93
N GLY A 60 13.45 -23.52 -1.52
CA GLY A 60 12.62 -23.54 -0.31
C GLY A 60 11.17 -23.15 -0.60
N LEU A 61 10.72 -22.03 -0.06
CA LEU A 61 9.39 -21.51 -0.35
C LEU A 61 9.39 -20.80 -1.71
N ASP A 62 8.61 -21.31 -2.66
CA ASP A 62 8.48 -20.73 -4.00
C ASP A 62 7.81 -19.34 -3.97
N GLY A 63 7.95 -18.59 -5.07
CA GLY A 63 7.40 -17.24 -5.17
C GLY A 63 5.88 -17.17 -5.06
N LEU A 64 5.15 -18.17 -5.54
CA LEU A 64 3.68 -18.20 -5.46
C LEU A 64 3.18 -18.37 -4.04
N THR A 65 3.76 -19.34 -3.34
CA THR A 65 3.45 -19.57 -1.93
C THR A 65 3.85 -18.37 -1.07
N THR A 66 5.00 -17.75 -1.38
CA THR A 66 5.46 -16.51 -0.74
C THR A 66 4.49 -15.35 -0.98
N LEU A 67 4.04 -15.15 -2.23
CA LEU A 67 3.04 -14.14 -2.60
C LEU A 67 1.77 -14.30 -1.77
N LYS A 68 1.22 -15.51 -1.73
CA LYS A 68 0.00 -15.80 -0.96
C LYS A 68 0.17 -15.42 0.52
N ASN A 69 1.25 -15.87 1.16
CA ASN A 69 1.51 -15.55 2.57
C ASN A 69 1.66 -14.05 2.83
N ILE A 70 2.33 -13.32 1.92
CA ILE A 70 2.44 -11.85 2.01
C ILE A 70 1.05 -11.22 1.86
N LYS A 71 0.25 -11.65 0.88
CA LYS A 71 -1.06 -11.05 0.61
C LYS A 71 -2.11 -11.36 1.67
N ASP A 72 -2.01 -12.49 2.34
CA ASP A 72 -2.91 -12.85 3.45
C ASP A 72 -2.79 -11.86 4.63
N LYS A 73 -1.60 -11.28 4.84
CA LYS A 73 -1.34 -10.30 5.91
C LYS A 73 -1.29 -8.85 5.41
N HIS A 74 -0.77 -8.66 4.22
CA HIS A 74 -0.49 -7.35 3.60
C HIS A 74 -1.19 -7.24 2.25
N SER A 75 -2.53 -7.32 2.23
CA SER A 75 -3.35 -7.41 1.01
C SER A 75 -3.10 -6.26 0.02
N THR A 76 -2.78 -5.06 0.52
CA THR A 76 -2.55 -3.86 -0.29
C THR A 76 -1.09 -3.65 -0.71
N LEU A 77 -0.13 -4.45 -0.19
CA LEU A 77 1.28 -4.33 -0.55
C LEU A 77 1.47 -4.77 -2.01
N PRO A 78 1.98 -3.90 -2.91
CA PRO A 78 2.18 -4.28 -4.30
C PRO A 78 3.32 -5.27 -4.44
N VAL A 79 3.11 -6.25 -5.32
CA VAL A 79 4.11 -7.28 -5.65
C VAL A 79 4.29 -7.31 -7.16
N ILE A 80 5.55 -7.22 -7.61
CA ILE A 80 5.97 -7.48 -8.98
C ILE A 80 6.64 -8.85 -9.02
N MET A 81 6.07 -9.78 -9.75
CA MET A 81 6.69 -11.09 -9.96
C MET A 81 7.76 -11.02 -11.04
N ILE A 82 8.84 -11.77 -10.85
CA ILE A 82 9.90 -11.94 -11.84
C ILE A 82 9.91 -13.41 -12.23
N THR A 83 9.59 -13.73 -13.49
CA THR A 83 9.35 -15.11 -13.97
C THR A 83 10.14 -15.43 -15.23
N LYS A 84 10.37 -16.70 -15.49
CA LYS A 84 10.92 -17.19 -16.76
C LYS A 84 9.86 -17.53 -17.80
N ASN A 85 8.60 -17.72 -17.39
CA ASN A 85 7.53 -18.18 -18.26
C ASN A 85 6.24 -17.38 -18.05
N GLU A 86 5.84 -16.59 -19.07
CA GLU A 86 4.60 -15.80 -19.03
C GLU A 86 3.33 -16.67 -19.13
N GLU A 87 3.39 -17.79 -19.86
CA GLU A 87 2.19 -18.55 -20.21
C GLU A 87 1.59 -19.31 -19.00
N GLU A 88 2.42 -19.71 -18.04
CA GLU A 88 1.97 -20.40 -16.83
C GLU A 88 1.12 -19.52 -15.90
N TRP A 89 1.40 -18.23 -15.87
CA TRP A 89 0.74 -17.23 -15.00
C TRP A 89 -0.65 -16.84 -15.47
N LEU A 90 -0.86 -16.81 -16.79
CA LEU A 90 -2.14 -16.40 -17.38
C LEU A 90 -3.23 -17.47 -17.19
N MET A 91 -2.85 -18.70 -16.79
CA MET A 91 -3.79 -19.78 -16.57
C MET A 91 -4.42 -19.81 -15.17
N GLU A 92 -3.86 -19.10 -14.18
CA GLU A 92 -4.40 -19.02 -12.83
C GLU A 92 -4.91 -17.61 -12.52
N GLU A 93 -6.13 -17.29 -12.93
CA GLU A 93 -6.78 -15.99 -12.71
C GLU A 93 -6.75 -15.50 -11.24
N ALA A 94 -6.81 -16.43 -10.28
CA ALA A 94 -6.80 -16.12 -8.86
C ALA A 94 -5.43 -15.60 -8.37
N ILE A 95 -4.35 -16.04 -9.00
CA ILE A 95 -2.98 -15.60 -8.69
C ILE A 95 -2.65 -14.32 -9.43
N ALA A 96 -3.04 -14.22 -10.70
CA ALA A 96 -2.89 -13.00 -11.49
C ALA A 96 -3.56 -11.77 -10.83
N ALA A 97 -4.68 -11.98 -10.12
CA ALA A 97 -5.37 -10.91 -9.39
C ALA A 97 -4.61 -10.41 -8.15
N GLN A 98 -3.65 -11.15 -7.62
CA GLN A 98 -2.87 -10.78 -6.44
C GLN A 98 -1.56 -10.04 -6.76
N ILE A 99 -1.06 -10.17 -8.00
CA ILE A 99 0.14 -9.46 -8.44
C ILE A 99 -0.22 -8.09 -9.04
N THR A 100 0.65 -7.12 -8.81
CA THR A 100 0.47 -5.77 -9.37
C THR A 100 1.04 -5.68 -10.79
N ASN A 101 2.13 -6.40 -11.05
CA ASN A 101 2.80 -6.47 -12.34
C ASN A 101 3.70 -7.70 -12.41
N TYR A 102 4.19 -8.06 -13.59
CA TYR A 102 5.22 -9.07 -13.76
C TYR A 102 6.33 -8.61 -14.73
N LEU A 103 7.49 -9.24 -14.60
CA LEU A 103 8.64 -9.03 -15.48
C LEU A 103 9.19 -10.41 -15.91
N THR A 104 9.51 -10.54 -17.19
CA THR A 104 10.04 -11.80 -17.75
C THR A 104 11.55 -11.77 -17.77
N LYS A 105 12.21 -12.80 -17.21
CA LYS A 105 13.68 -12.97 -17.29
C LYS A 105 14.11 -13.25 -18.74
N PRO A 106 15.21 -12.66 -19.22
CA PRO A 106 16.16 -11.83 -18.49
C PRO A 106 15.67 -10.39 -18.34
N VAL A 107 15.70 -9.84 -17.12
CA VAL A 107 15.34 -8.46 -16.84
C VAL A 107 16.57 -7.56 -16.84
N ASN A 108 16.46 -6.35 -17.39
CA ASN A 108 17.50 -5.35 -17.29
C ASN A 108 17.15 -4.29 -16.22
N PRO A 109 18.15 -3.56 -15.66
CA PRO A 109 17.91 -2.60 -14.59
C PRO A 109 16.90 -1.50 -14.94
N SER A 110 16.84 -1.09 -16.21
CA SER A 110 15.91 -0.04 -16.65
C SER A 110 14.45 -0.55 -16.68
N GLN A 111 14.22 -1.79 -17.06
CA GLN A 111 12.87 -2.40 -17.02
C GLN A 111 12.36 -2.49 -15.58
N ILE A 112 13.21 -2.95 -14.65
CA ILE A 112 12.87 -3.03 -13.23
C ILE A 112 12.56 -1.62 -12.70
N LEU A 113 13.42 -0.63 -12.99
CA LEU A 113 13.20 0.74 -12.56
C LEU A 113 11.86 1.30 -13.05
N ILE A 114 11.52 1.09 -14.33
CA ILE A 114 10.26 1.58 -14.90
C ILE A 114 9.07 0.89 -14.22
N ALA A 115 9.13 -0.42 -14.01
CA ALA A 115 8.07 -1.17 -13.34
C ALA A 115 7.87 -0.68 -11.89
N CYS A 116 8.94 -0.57 -11.10
CA CYS A 116 8.88 -0.05 -9.73
C CYS A 116 8.33 1.38 -9.69
N LYS A 117 8.83 2.25 -10.56
CA LYS A 117 8.38 3.64 -10.64
C LYS A 117 6.88 3.73 -10.93
N ASN A 118 6.39 3.01 -11.93
CA ASN A 118 4.97 3.04 -12.30
C ASN A 118 4.06 2.58 -11.15
N VAL A 119 4.44 1.50 -10.46
CA VAL A 119 3.66 0.96 -9.34
C VAL A 119 3.65 1.96 -8.17
N LEU A 120 4.82 2.46 -7.75
CA LEU A 120 4.93 3.36 -6.61
C LEU A 120 4.32 4.74 -6.88
N GLU A 121 4.48 5.31 -8.09
CA GLU A 121 3.86 6.59 -8.46
C GLU A 121 2.34 6.47 -8.56
N SER A 122 1.81 5.38 -9.13
CA SER A 122 0.36 5.15 -9.20
C SER A 122 -0.25 5.04 -7.80
N ARG A 123 0.42 4.32 -6.89
CA ARG A 123 0.00 4.20 -5.50
C ARG A 123 0.00 5.55 -4.79
N LYS A 124 1.06 6.35 -4.98
CA LYS A 124 1.14 7.69 -4.40
C LYS A 124 0.03 8.61 -4.91
N ILE A 125 -0.20 8.63 -6.22
CA ILE A 125 -1.29 9.44 -6.81
C ILE A 125 -2.65 9.02 -6.24
N GLN A 126 -2.88 7.72 -6.07
CA GLN A 126 -4.12 7.21 -5.50
C GLN A 126 -4.25 7.60 -4.03
N SER A 127 -3.20 7.46 -3.23
CA SER A 127 -3.15 7.90 -1.83
C SER A 127 -3.39 9.40 -1.70
N ASP A 128 -2.70 10.23 -2.51
CA ASP A 128 -2.86 11.69 -2.49
C ASP A 128 -4.29 12.12 -2.89
N ARG A 129 -4.92 11.42 -3.83
CA ARG A 129 -6.33 11.65 -4.20
C ARG A 129 -7.26 11.33 -3.04
N VAL A 130 -7.10 10.16 -2.48
CA VAL A 130 -7.89 9.71 -1.33
C VAL A 130 -7.75 10.71 -0.18
N ALA A 131 -6.52 11.09 0.19
CA ALA A 131 -6.27 12.08 1.24
C ALA A 131 -6.93 13.43 0.93
N LYS A 132 -6.90 13.88 -0.32
CA LYS A 132 -7.55 15.13 -0.73
C LYS A 132 -9.08 15.06 -0.61
N ASP A 133 -9.68 13.95 -1.07
CA ASP A 133 -11.13 13.75 -0.98
C ASP A 133 -11.57 13.71 0.49
N TYR A 134 -10.75 13.11 1.37
CA TYR A 134 -10.98 13.11 2.81
C TYR A 134 -10.91 14.49 3.42
N LEU A 135 -9.85 15.26 3.14
CA LEU A 135 -9.72 16.62 3.66
C LEU A 135 -10.90 17.50 3.28
N GLN A 136 -11.40 17.39 2.04
CA GLN A 136 -12.59 18.10 1.61
C GLN A 136 -13.84 17.68 2.39
N SER A 137 -14.01 16.39 2.64
CA SER A 137 -15.15 15.87 3.39
C SER A 137 -15.09 16.32 4.86
N PHE A 138 -13.90 16.30 5.48
CA PHE A 138 -13.72 16.81 6.86
C PHE A 138 -13.97 18.29 6.97
N GLN A 139 -13.52 19.09 5.99
CA GLN A 139 -13.84 20.52 5.97
C GLN A 139 -15.35 20.74 5.92
N LYS A 140 -16.08 19.99 5.11
CA LYS A 140 -17.53 20.07 5.03
C LYS A 140 -18.22 19.65 6.34
N ILE A 141 -17.72 18.60 7.01
CA ILE A 141 -18.25 18.19 8.32
C ILE A 141 -17.99 19.28 9.37
N ALA A 142 -16.79 19.87 9.40
CA ALA A 142 -16.46 20.96 10.31
C ALA A 142 -17.37 22.19 10.08
N GLU A 143 -17.61 22.57 8.82
CA GLU A 143 -18.56 23.65 8.48
C GLU A 143 -19.99 23.30 8.95
N ASN A 144 -20.45 22.07 8.74
CA ASN A 144 -21.76 21.63 9.20
C ASN A 144 -21.88 21.66 10.74
N ILE A 145 -20.80 21.33 11.47
CA ILE A 145 -20.76 21.43 12.94
C ILE A 145 -20.92 22.88 13.41
N GLU A 146 -20.27 23.83 12.75
CA GLU A 146 -20.38 25.24 13.08
C GLU A 146 -21.77 25.82 12.77
N ASP A 147 -22.40 25.34 11.68
CA ASP A 147 -23.67 25.84 11.18
C ASP A 147 -24.90 25.09 11.73
N ALA A 148 -24.72 24.05 12.52
CA ALA A 148 -25.81 23.21 13.05
C ALA A 148 -26.75 24.01 13.97
N GLN A 149 -28.02 24.12 13.59
CA GLN A 149 -29.06 24.88 14.31
C GLN A 149 -30.24 24.00 14.75
N SER A 150 -30.29 22.75 14.32
CA SER A 150 -31.36 21.80 14.65
C SER A 150 -30.82 20.43 15.05
N ILE A 151 -31.66 19.65 15.72
CA ILE A 151 -31.34 18.24 16.04
C ILE A 151 -31.14 17.42 14.76
N ASP A 152 -31.90 17.72 13.72
CA ASP A 152 -31.77 17.02 12.43
C ASP A 152 -30.42 17.29 11.75
N ASP A 153 -29.86 18.49 11.87
CA ASP A 153 -28.50 18.80 11.39
C ASP A 153 -27.46 17.92 12.11
N TRP A 154 -27.62 17.74 13.44
CA TRP A 154 -26.72 16.92 14.24
C TRP A 154 -26.81 15.43 13.89
N TYR A 155 -28.00 14.91 13.58
CA TYR A 155 -28.14 13.52 13.10
C TYR A 155 -27.42 13.33 11.77
N GLY A 156 -27.54 14.27 10.83
CA GLY A 156 -26.81 14.25 9.58
C GLY A 156 -25.28 14.23 9.75
N ILE A 157 -24.75 15.05 10.66
CA ILE A 157 -23.33 15.08 10.99
C ILE A 157 -22.85 13.76 11.58
N MET A 158 -23.61 13.16 12.50
CA MET A 158 -23.27 11.88 13.11
C MET A 158 -23.30 10.73 12.09
N ASP A 159 -24.25 10.74 11.17
CA ASP A 159 -24.32 9.76 10.07
C ASP A 159 -23.10 9.90 9.15
N ASP A 160 -22.73 11.13 8.74
CA ASP A 160 -21.55 11.38 7.93
C ASP A 160 -20.26 10.89 8.62
N LEU A 161 -20.07 11.17 9.90
CA LEU A 161 -18.92 10.71 10.69
C LEU A 161 -18.89 9.18 10.82
N THR A 162 -20.04 8.54 10.97
CA THR A 162 -20.16 7.07 11.05
C THR A 162 -19.79 6.44 9.71
N ASP A 163 -20.29 6.96 8.61
CA ASP A 163 -19.97 6.47 7.26
C ASP A 163 -18.47 6.57 6.97
N TRP A 164 -17.84 7.65 7.42
CA TRP A 164 -16.40 7.82 7.28
C TRP A 164 -15.61 6.85 8.16
N SER A 165 -16.04 6.57 9.39
CA SER A 165 -15.41 5.59 10.28
C SER A 165 -15.32 4.21 9.60
N VAL A 166 -16.42 3.74 9.01
CA VAL A 166 -16.45 2.46 8.29
C VAL A 166 -15.50 2.45 7.07
N LYS A 167 -15.41 3.57 6.36
CA LYS A 167 -14.48 3.69 5.21
C LYS A 167 -13.02 3.67 5.66
N PHE A 168 -12.70 4.25 6.82
CA PHE A 168 -11.35 4.30 7.37
C PHE A 168 -10.85 2.96 7.87
N ASP A 169 -11.68 2.20 8.55
CA ASP A 169 -11.33 0.85 9.03
C ASP A 169 -10.87 -0.04 7.86
N ASN A 170 -11.42 0.18 6.68
CA ASN A 170 -11.04 -0.53 5.46
C ASN A 170 -9.73 -0.05 4.82
N LEU A 171 -9.21 1.13 5.18
CA LEU A 171 -8.02 1.72 4.55
C LEU A 171 -6.74 1.56 5.37
N GLY A 172 -6.86 1.32 6.68
CA GLY A 172 -5.72 1.11 7.58
C GLY A 172 -4.80 2.33 7.73
N ASP A 173 -5.27 3.55 7.41
CA ASP A 173 -4.48 4.78 7.52
C ASP A 173 -4.60 5.39 8.92
N GLN A 174 -3.54 5.25 9.73
CA GLN A 174 -3.51 5.76 11.11
C GLN A 174 -3.61 7.28 11.22
N GLY A 175 -3.09 8.03 10.25
CA GLY A 175 -3.08 9.50 10.27
C GLY A 175 -4.49 10.08 10.06
N LEU A 176 -5.24 9.48 9.16
CA LEU A 176 -6.63 9.85 8.91
C LEU A 176 -7.54 9.42 10.06
N GLY A 177 -7.27 8.28 10.70
CA GLY A 177 -8.00 7.85 11.91
C GLY A 177 -7.92 8.87 13.05
N GLN A 178 -6.76 9.48 13.27
CA GLN A 178 -6.61 10.52 14.27
C GLN A 178 -7.43 11.78 13.96
N LEU A 179 -7.47 12.20 12.70
CA LEU A 179 -8.29 13.34 12.27
C LEU A 179 -9.79 13.07 12.48
N LEU A 180 -10.24 11.86 12.20
CA LEU A 180 -11.62 11.46 12.44
C LEU A 180 -11.96 11.49 13.93
N ASP A 181 -11.09 10.97 14.79
CA ASP A 181 -11.27 11.02 16.25
C ASP A 181 -11.36 12.45 16.78
N GLU A 182 -10.58 13.36 16.23
CA GLU A 182 -10.65 14.79 16.57
C GLU A 182 -12.00 15.41 16.18
N GLN A 183 -12.50 15.11 14.98
CA GLN A 183 -13.82 15.57 14.52
C GLN A 183 -14.96 14.99 15.37
N TRP A 184 -14.89 13.70 15.73
CA TRP A 184 -15.84 13.09 16.65
C TRP A 184 -15.88 13.77 18.02
N LYS A 185 -14.72 14.10 18.59
CA LYS A 185 -14.62 14.82 19.87
C LYS A 185 -15.23 16.20 19.77
N GLU A 186 -14.93 16.92 18.71
CA GLU A 186 -15.46 18.24 18.46
C GLU A 186 -16.97 18.23 18.28
N ALA A 187 -17.51 17.34 17.43
CA ALA A 187 -18.94 17.18 17.21
C ALA A 187 -19.68 16.87 18.52
N ASN A 188 -19.18 15.92 19.32
CA ASN A 188 -19.78 15.58 20.59
C ASN A 188 -19.75 16.73 21.60
N GLN A 189 -18.67 17.52 21.63
CA GLN A 189 -18.55 18.67 22.51
C GLN A 189 -19.52 19.79 22.13
N GLN A 190 -19.69 20.06 20.85
CA GLN A 190 -20.65 21.06 20.36
C GLN A 190 -22.08 20.60 20.54
N PHE A 191 -22.40 19.34 20.23
CA PHE A 191 -23.72 18.76 20.47
C PHE A 191 -24.13 18.84 21.95
N THR A 192 -23.22 18.53 22.89
CA THR A 192 -23.46 18.62 24.32
C THR A 192 -23.77 20.06 24.78
N LYS A 193 -23.27 21.07 24.08
CA LYS A 193 -23.61 22.49 24.36
C LYS A 193 -24.94 22.91 23.75
N PHE A 194 -25.35 22.23 22.67
CA PHE A 194 -26.57 22.52 21.94
C PHE A 194 -27.82 22.00 22.67
N ILE A 195 -27.73 20.82 23.32
CA ILE A 195 -28.83 20.24 24.12
C ILE A 195 -28.82 20.76 25.55
#